data_7dfc7c08bfadaf7192e0a570b71ccbe8
#
_entry.id   7dfc7c08bfadaf7192e0a570b71ccbe8
#
_cell.length_a   1.000
_cell.length_b   1.000
_cell.length_c   1.000
_cell.angle_alpha   90.00
_cell.angle_beta   90.00
_cell.angle_gamma   90.00
#
_symmetry.space_group_name_H-M   'P 1'
#
loop_
_entity.id
_entity.type
_entity.pdbx_description
1 polymer ?
#
loop_
_entity_poly.entity_id
_entity_poly.type
_entity_poly.pdbx_seq_one_letter_code
_entity_poly.pdbx_strand_id
1 'polypeptide(L)'
;MFRRGRAMTHQALYRVWRPQSFADVSGQHVVTKTLKNAIKNDNTSHAYLFTGPRGTGKTSVAKIFAKAINCPYSDDGEPCNECQICQEITQGSLGDVIEIDAASNNGVEEIRDIREKANYAPTSAVYKVYIIDEVHMLSSGAFNALLKTLEEPPANVVFILATTEPHKIPATIISRTQRFDFKRIDNQDIIDRLIYILEEDQVPYSKEAVLSLANAAEGGMRDALSMLDQALSFMTDELTEEVALQITGSITPVSYTHLWAGWQGR
;
A
#
# COMPACT_ATOMS: atom_id res chain seq x y z
N MET A 1 -18.60 -7.82 22.86
CA MET A 1 -18.23 -6.86 23.93
C MET A 1 -16.98 -6.10 23.43
N PHE A 2 -17.18 -5.08 22.59
CA PHE A 2 -16.11 -4.24 22.06
C PHE A 2 -15.20 -3.80 23.22
N ARG A 3 -13.88 -3.86 23.04
CA ARG A 3 -12.90 -3.38 24.03
C ARG A 3 -13.17 -1.91 24.40
N ARG A 4 -14.15 -1.68 25.29
CA ARG A 4 -14.32 -0.44 26.02
C ARG A 4 -13.20 -0.35 27.05
N GLY A 5 -12.08 0.27 26.70
CA GLY A 5 -11.03 0.44 27.69
C GLY A 5 -9.67 0.92 27.18
N ARG A 6 -9.62 1.58 26.02
CA ARG A 6 -8.50 2.49 25.69
C ARG A 6 -9.08 3.64 24.86
N ALA A 7 -8.91 4.87 25.32
CA ALA A 7 -9.03 6.07 24.50
C ALA A 7 -7.90 6.02 23.46
N MET A 8 -8.05 5.16 22.44
CA MET A 8 -7.20 5.15 21.26
C MET A 8 -7.84 6.08 20.25
N THR A 9 -7.09 7.04 19.77
CA THR A 9 -7.40 7.74 18.53
C THR A 9 -7.82 6.68 17.51
N HIS A 10 -9.05 6.77 17.00
CA HIS A 10 -9.60 5.81 16.04
C HIS A 10 -8.72 5.82 14.79
N GLN A 11 -7.84 4.82 14.67
CA GLN A 11 -7.01 4.66 13.49
C GLN A 11 -7.79 3.85 12.46
N ALA A 12 -7.83 4.35 11.23
CA ALA A 12 -8.51 3.67 10.14
C ALA A 12 -7.94 2.26 9.89
N LEU A 13 -8.80 1.28 9.59
CA LEU A 13 -8.44 -0.13 9.41
C LEU A 13 -7.32 -0.31 8.39
N TYR A 14 -7.30 0.45 7.29
CA TYR A 14 -6.24 0.35 6.27
C TYR A 14 -4.84 0.74 6.79
N ARG A 15 -4.74 1.41 7.96
CA ARG A 15 -3.47 1.69 8.64
C ARG A 15 -3.11 0.60 9.63
N VAL A 16 -4.08 0.15 10.42
CA VAL A 16 -3.90 -0.91 11.44
C VAL A 16 -3.53 -2.23 10.77
N TRP A 17 -4.26 -2.60 9.71
CA TRP A 17 -4.10 -3.84 8.97
C TRP A 17 -3.17 -3.73 7.77
N ARG A 18 -2.29 -2.73 7.75
CA ARG A 18 -1.27 -2.60 6.71
C ARG A 18 -0.29 -3.78 6.79
N PRO A 19 -0.05 -4.51 5.68
CA PRO A 19 0.84 -5.67 5.68
C PRO A 19 2.25 -5.29 6.15
N GLN A 20 2.83 -6.15 6.98
CA GLN A 20 4.16 -5.96 7.59
C GLN A 20 5.20 -6.92 7.03
N SER A 21 4.79 -7.99 6.37
CA SER A 21 5.63 -8.98 5.70
C SER A 21 5.16 -9.18 4.25
N PHE A 22 5.99 -9.78 3.40
CA PHE A 22 5.57 -10.13 2.04
C PHE A 22 4.48 -11.21 2.05
N ALA A 23 4.48 -12.07 3.06
CA ALA A 23 3.46 -13.09 3.26
C ALA A 23 2.05 -12.51 3.50
N ASP A 24 1.97 -11.32 4.13
CA ASP A 24 0.70 -10.63 4.41
C ASP A 24 0.12 -9.88 3.19
N VAL A 25 0.88 -9.78 2.10
CA VAL A 25 0.47 -9.03 0.91
C VAL A 25 -0.46 -9.86 0.05
N SER A 26 -1.72 -9.44 -0.06
CA SER A 26 -2.73 -10.12 -0.89
C SER A 26 -2.52 -9.85 -2.38
N GLY A 27 -2.68 -10.88 -3.23
CA GLY A 27 -2.83 -10.77 -4.68
C GLY A 27 -1.58 -10.38 -5.48
N GLN A 28 -0.38 -10.22 -4.86
CA GLN A 28 0.83 -9.77 -5.55
C GLN A 28 1.96 -10.82 -5.53
N HIS A 29 1.62 -12.10 -5.62
CA HIS A 29 2.56 -13.23 -5.44
C HIS A 29 3.82 -13.18 -6.32
N VAL A 30 3.69 -12.73 -7.58
CA VAL A 30 4.85 -12.63 -8.50
C VAL A 30 5.81 -11.54 -8.04
N VAL A 31 5.28 -10.38 -7.65
CA VAL A 31 6.08 -9.24 -7.19
C VAL A 31 6.80 -9.59 -5.89
N THR A 32 6.08 -10.09 -4.89
CA THR A 32 6.63 -10.45 -3.58
C THR A 32 7.68 -11.54 -3.69
N LYS A 33 7.43 -12.60 -4.46
CA LYS A 33 8.37 -13.69 -4.71
C LYS A 33 9.65 -13.19 -5.38
N THR A 34 9.53 -12.30 -6.38
CA THR A 34 10.71 -11.78 -7.10
C THR A 34 11.56 -10.90 -6.20
N LEU A 35 10.93 -10.03 -5.38
CA LEU A 35 11.65 -9.19 -4.41
C LEU A 35 12.34 -10.03 -3.34
N LYS A 36 11.66 -11.05 -2.79
CA LYS A 36 12.26 -12.00 -1.84
C LYS A 36 13.50 -12.70 -2.43
N ASN A 37 13.40 -13.16 -3.66
CA ASN A 37 14.52 -13.81 -4.34
C ASN A 37 15.70 -12.84 -4.57
N ALA A 38 15.42 -11.58 -4.88
CA ALA A 38 16.47 -10.56 -5.02
C ALA A 38 17.23 -10.35 -3.69
N ILE A 39 16.50 -10.30 -2.57
CA ILE A 39 17.09 -10.18 -1.23
C ILE A 39 17.94 -11.40 -0.88
N LYS A 40 17.39 -12.62 -1.08
CA LYS A 40 18.10 -13.86 -0.77
C LYS A 40 19.41 -14.02 -1.53
N ASN A 41 19.44 -13.57 -2.79
CA ASN A 41 20.60 -13.70 -3.67
C ASN A 41 21.56 -12.50 -3.58
N ASP A 42 21.33 -11.58 -2.64
CA ASP A 42 22.08 -10.31 -2.51
C ASP A 42 22.19 -9.55 -3.84
N ASN A 43 21.11 -9.60 -4.63
CA ASN A 43 21.01 -8.99 -5.95
C ASN A 43 19.94 -7.90 -5.95
N THR A 44 20.13 -6.92 -5.07
CA THR A 44 19.24 -5.76 -5.00
C THR A 44 19.65 -4.69 -6.02
N SER A 45 18.68 -4.18 -6.78
CA SER A 45 18.89 -3.06 -7.70
C SER A 45 18.93 -1.74 -6.93
N HIS A 46 19.63 -0.76 -7.49
CA HIS A 46 19.65 0.60 -6.95
C HIS A 46 18.33 1.36 -7.15
N ALA A 47 17.48 0.93 -8.09
CA ALA A 47 16.20 1.61 -8.35
C ALA A 47 15.10 0.66 -8.81
N TYR A 48 13.92 0.83 -8.24
CA TYR A 48 12.70 0.10 -8.51
C TYR A 48 11.59 1.04 -8.95
N LEU A 49 10.76 0.60 -9.90
CA LEU A 49 9.55 1.31 -10.32
C LEU A 49 8.33 0.41 -10.10
N PHE A 50 7.51 0.73 -9.12
CA PHE A 50 6.26 0.04 -8.80
C PHE A 50 5.10 0.74 -9.51
N THR A 51 4.47 0.06 -10.44
CA THR A 51 3.36 0.59 -11.23
C THR A 51 2.08 -0.18 -10.96
N GLY A 52 0.92 0.46 -11.04
CA GLY A 52 -0.36 -0.21 -10.93
C GLY A 52 -1.44 0.63 -10.24
N PRO A 53 -2.70 0.15 -10.21
CA PRO A 53 -3.83 0.88 -9.66
C PRO A 53 -3.63 1.28 -8.20
N ARG A 54 -4.44 2.24 -7.74
CA ARG A 54 -4.47 2.65 -6.34
C ARG A 54 -4.93 1.49 -5.45
N GLY A 55 -4.42 1.44 -4.21
CA GLY A 55 -4.87 0.44 -3.23
C GLY A 55 -4.32 -0.98 -3.42
N THR A 56 -3.43 -1.22 -4.39
CA THR A 56 -2.86 -2.56 -4.70
C THR A 56 -1.62 -2.94 -3.89
N GLY A 57 -1.19 -2.08 -2.95
CA GLY A 57 -0.11 -2.40 -2.00
C GLY A 57 1.28 -1.89 -2.36
N LYS A 58 1.45 -1.05 -3.41
CA LYS A 58 2.77 -0.52 -3.86
C LYS A 58 3.62 0.04 -2.72
N THR A 59 3.10 1.03 -2.00
CA THR A 59 3.82 1.69 -0.90
C THR A 59 4.04 0.76 0.31
N SER A 60 3.11 -0.19 0.55
CA SER A 60 3.28 -1.19 1.60
C SER A 60 4.41 -2.16 1.28
N VAL A 61 4.45 -2.68 0.04
CA VAL A 61 5.53 -3.55 -0.43
C VAL A 61 6.87 -2.81 -0.44
N ALA A 62 6.89 -1.52 -0.81
CA ALA A 62 8.09 -0.69 -0.72
C ALA A 62 8.66 -0.62 0.70
N LYS A 63 7.79 -0.42 1.70
CA LYS A 63 8.20 -0.43 3.11
C LYS A 63 8.67 -1.80 3.60
N ILE A 64 7.97 -2.86 3.21
CA ILE A 64 8.38 -4.24 3.54
C ILE A 64 9.75 -4.53 2.94
N PHE A 65 9.97 -4.16 1.68
CA PHE A 65 11.26 -4.33 1.02
C PHE A 65 12.36 -3.53 1.71
N ALA A 66 12.11 -2.26 2.05
CA ALA A 66 13.05 -1.43 2.81
C ALA A 66 13.40 -2.03 4.18
N LYS A 67 12.43 -2.65 4.86
CA LYS A 67 12.69 -3.41 6.10
C LYS A 67 13.56 -4.63 5.83
N ALA A 68 13.22 -5.43 4.84
CA ALA A 68 13.87 -6.72 4.57
C ALA A 68 15.35 -6.57 4.19
N ILE A 69 15.71 -5.55 3.37
CA ILE A 69 17.12 -5.29 2.99
C ILE A 69 17.96 -4.67 4.13
N ASN A 70 17.29 -4.10 5.14
CA ASN A 70 17.95 -3.47 6.30
C ASN A 70 17.85 -4.30 7.58
N CYS A 71 17.07 -5.37 7.58
CA CYS A 71 16.85 -6.19 8.76
C CYS A 71 18.03 -7.14 9.01
N PRO A 72 18.73 -7.03 10.15
CA PRO A 72 19.85 -7.93 10.45
C PRO A 72 19.40 -9.38 10.72
N TYR A 73 18.11 -9.60 10.96
CA TYR A 73 17.50 -10.90 11.24
C TYR A 73 16.49 -11.30 10.13
N SER A 74 16.76 -10.83 8.90
CA SER A 74 15.93 -11.23 7.74
C SER A 74 16.06 -12.73 7.51
N ASP A 75 14.94 -13.44 7.42
CA ASP A 75 14.88 -14.86 7.12
C ASP A 75 14.06 -15.09 5.86
N ASP A 76 14.56 -15.91 4.95
CA ASP A 76 13.91 -16.20 3.67
C ASP A 76 13.52 -14.94 2.86
N GLY A 77 14.23 -13.82 3.07
CA GLY A 77 13.93 -12.51 2.45
C GLY A 77 12.75 -11.77 3.11
N GLU A 78 12.23 -12.27 4.24
CA GLU A 78 11.22 -11.58 5.05
C GLU A 78 11.88 -10.75 6.15
N PRO A 79 11.34 -9.58 6.51
CA PRO A 79 11.81 -8.83 7.66
C PRO A 79 11.32 -9.50 8.96
N CYS A 80 12.12 -9.46 10.03
CA CYS A 80 11.71 -10.02 11.32
C CYS A 80 10.58 -9.24 12.03
N ASN A 81 10.36 -7.98 11.68
CA ASN A 81 9.39 -7.04 12.28
C ASN A 81 9.56 -6.72 13.77
N GLU A 82 10.52 -7.33 14.46
CA GLU A 82 10.74 -7.21 15.90
C GLU A 82 12.00 -6.37 16.25
N CYS A 83 13.00 -6.34 15.37
CA CYS A 83 14.22 -5.56 15.63
C CYS A 83 13.95 -4.06 15.55
N GLN A 84 14.84 -3.29 16.16
CA GLN A 84 14.74 -1.83 16.23
C GLN A 84 14.58 -1.20 14.84
N ILE A 85 15.36 -1.64 13.86
CA ILE A 85 15.29 -1.13 12.46
C ILE A 85 13.90 -1.36 11.86
N CYS A 86 13.33 -2.58 11.99
CA CYS A 86 12.01 -2.89 11.49
C CYS A 86 10.92 -2.03 12.15
N GLN A 87 11.01 -1.83 13.46
CA GLN A 87 10.06 -1.02 14.22
C GLN A 87 10.14 0.46 13.83
N GLU A 88 11.34 1.02 13.73
CA GLU A 88 11.55 2.41 13.34
C GLU A 88 11.09 2.68 11.90
N ILE A 89 11.32 1.75 10.95
CA ILE A 89 10.78 1.87 9.58
C ILE A 89 9.25 1.82 9.59
N THR A 90 8.65 0.94 10.38
CA THR A 90 7.20 0.85 10.50
C THR A 90 6.59 2.14 11.04
N GLN A 91 7.24 2.76 12.03
CA GLN A 91 6.85 4.04 12.63
C GLN A 91 7.19 5.26 11.75
N GLY A 92 8.07 5.10 10.75
CA GLY A 92 8.57 6.19 9.92
C GLY A 92 9.57 7.10 10.65
N SER A 93 10.24 6.60 11.68
CA SER A 93 11.22 7.35 12.49
C SER A 93 12.68 7.11 12.09
N LEU A 94 12.97 6.07 11.28
CA LEU A 94 14.32 5.79 10.82
C LEU A 94 14.75 6.81 9.75
N GLY A 95 15.77 7.62 10.05
CA GLY A 95 16.29 8.66 9.14
C GLY A 95 16.89 8.15 7.83
N ASP A 96 17.24 6.87 7.76
CA ASP A 96 17.80 6.23 6.55
C ASP A 96 16.71 5.69 5.61
N VAL A 97 15.43 5.66 6.02
CA VAL A 97 14.30 5.27 5.17
C VAL A 97 13.31 6.43 5.10
N ILE A 98 13.29 7.09 3.97
CA ILE A 98 12.54 8.34 3.77
C ILE A 98 11.42 8.10 2.78
N GLU A 99 10.17 8.34 3.23
CA GLU A 99 8.97 8.29 2.39
C GLU A 99 8.58 9.71 1.98
N ILE A 100 8.39 9.93 0.69
CA ILE A 100 8.06 11.22 0.09
C ILE A 100 6.84 11.04 -0.78
N ASP A 101 5.82 11.84 -0.53
CA ASP A 101 4.67 11.97 -1.43
C ASP A 101 4.95 13.07 -2.44
N ALA A 102 5.13 12.68 -3.70
CA ALA A 102 5.41 13.63 -4.78
C ALA A 102 4.21 14.53 -5.10
N ALA A 103 2.99 14.20 -4.66
CA ALA A 103 1.85 15.11 -4.79
C ALA A 103 2.01 16.36 -3.92
N SER A 104 2.67 16.22 -2.77
CA SER A 104 2.95 17.32 -1.83
C SER A 104 4.34 17.92 -2.01
N ASN A 105 5.29 17.16 -2.58
CA ASN A 105 6.72 17.51 -2.70
C ASN A 105 7.21 17.28 -4.13
N ASN A 106 6.75 18.10 -5.07
CA ASN A 106 6.99 17.90 -6.51
C ASN A 106 8.08 18.80 -7.11
N GLY A 107 8.71 19.64 -6.31
CA GLY A 107 9.68 20.64 -6.75
C GLY A 107 11.05 20.05 -7.06
N VAL A 108 11.86 20.86 -7.74
CA VAL A 108 13.25 20.52 -8.10
C VAL A 108 14.15 20.53 -6.87
N GLU A 109 13.89 21.45 -5.93
CA GLU A 109 14.75 21.65 -4.76
C GLU A 109 14.64 20.45 -3.80
N GLU A 110 13.46 19.90 -3.61
CA GLU A 110 13.24 18.71 -2.78
C GLU A 110 14.05 17.51 -3.33
N ILE A 111 14.05 17.32 -4.64
CA ILE A 111 14.83 16.25 -5.27
C ILE A 111 16.34 16.52 -5.22
N ARG A 112 16.76 17.78 -5.29
CA ARG A 112 18.17 18.16 -5.08
C ARG A 112 18.63 17.87 -3.66
N ASP A 113 17.82 18.20 -2.66
CA ASP A 113 18.10 17.88 -1.27
C ASP A 113 18.22 16.37 -1.04
N ILE A 114 17.33 15.57 -1.65
CA ILE A 114 17.42 14.11 -1.62
C ILE A 114 18.74 13.64 -2.20
N ARG A 115 19.14 14.17 -3.37
CA ARG A 115 20.40 13.83 -4.03
C ARG A 115 21.61 14.16 -3.17
N GLU A 116 21.62 15.34 -2.53
CA GLU A 116 22.71 15.72 -1.63
C GLU A 116 22.78 14.78 -0.41
N LYS A 117 21.64 14.50 0.22
CA LYS A 117 21.54 13.57 1.35
C LYS A 117 21.89 12.12 0.98
N ALA A 118 21.64 11.71 -0.25
CA ALA A 118 21.98 10.39 -0.77
C ALA A 118 23.49 10.14 -0.84
N ASN A 119 24.32 11.20 -0.99
CA ASN A 119 25.77 11.07 -1.01
C ASN A 119 26.40 10.75 0.37
N TYR A 120 25.65 10.91 1.44
CA TYR A 120 26.13 10.55 2.78
C TYR A 120 25.78 9.10 3.10
N ALA A 121 26.71 8.39 3.74
CA ALA A 121 26.49 7.02 4.16
C ALA A 121 25.27 6.89 5.09
N PRO A 122 24.58 5.72 5.08
CA PRO A 122 23.55 5.43 6.06
C PRO A 122 24.09 5.54 7.48
N THR A 123 23.25 5.97 8.43
CA THR A 123 23.66 6.17 9.84
C THR A 123 23.46 4.90 10.67
N SER A 124 22.34 4.23 10.47
CA SER A 124 21.93 3.07 11.29
C SER A 124 21.56 1.85 10.46
N ALA A 125 21.17 2.05 9.21
CA ALA A 125 20.78 1.00 8.27
C ALA A 125 21.95 0.55 7.38
N VAL A 126 21.78 -0.56 6.64
CA VAL A 126 22.71 -1.02 5.61
C VAL A 126 22.52 -0.20 4.33
N TYR A 127 21.25 0.04 3.97
CA TYR A 127 20.86 0.81 2.80
C TYR A 127 20.04 2.03 3.21
N LYS A 128 20.36 3.17 2.61
CA LYS A 128 19.50 4.34 2.62
C LYS A 128 18.43 4.19 1.55
N VAL A 129 17.14 4.24 1.94
CA VAL A 129 16.03 3.98 1.03
C VAL A 129 15.16 5.21 0.88
N TYR A 130 14.92 5.62 -0.38
CA TYR A 130 14.00 6.69 -0.73
C TYR A 130 12.77 6.10 -1.41
N ILE A 131 11.62 6.18 -0.75
CA ILE A 131 10.33 5.76 -1.30
C ILE A 131 9.61 7.01 -1.79
N ILE A 132 9.48 7.17 -3.12
CA ILE A 132 8.79 8.31 -3.73
C ILE A 132 7.45 7.82 -4.26
N ASP A 133 6.38 8.15 -3.53
CA ASP A 133 5.01 7.78 -3.92
C ASP A 133 4.44 8.81 -4.89
N GLU A 134 3.54 8.35 -5.77
CA GLU A 134 2.92 9.12 -6.87
C GLU A 134 3.96 9.91 -7.69
N VAL A 135 5.08 9.26 -8.01
CA VAL A 135 6.25 9.89 -8.68
C VAL A 135 5.91 10.62 -9.98
N HIS A 136 4.79 10.26 -10.64
CA HIS A 136 4.30 10.96 -11.85
C HIS A 136 3.88 12.41 -11.59
N MET A 137 3.73 12.82 -10.33
CA MET A 137 3.42 14.19 -9.94
C MET A 137 4.65 15.11 -9.90
N LEU A 138 5.86 14.56 -9.99
CA LEU A 138 7.08 15.35 -10.04
C LEU A 138 7.11 16.27 -11.27
N SER A 139 7.65 17.47 -11.09
CA SER A 139 7.92 18.39 -12.20
C SER A 139 8.98 17.82 -13.16
N SER A 140 8.99 18.27 -14.40
CA SER A 140 10.01 17.86 -15.38
C SER A 140 11.44 18.18 -14.92
N GLY A 141 11.61 19.29 -14.20
CA GLY A 141 12.89 19.63 -13.58
C GLY A 141 13.30 18.67 -12.46
N ALA A 142 12.34 18.22 -11.64
CA ALA A 142 12.57 17.24 -10.60
C ALA A 142 12.94 15.86 -11.19
N PHE A 143 12.28 15.42 -12.26
CA PHE A 143 12.69 14.21 -12.98
C PHE A 143 14.12 14.30 -13.51
N ASN A 144 14.50 15.42 -14.10
CA ASN A 144 15.87 15.63 -14.58
C ASN A 144 16.92 15.63 -13.45
N ALA A 145 16.56 16.15 -12.27
CA ALA A 145 17.42 16.07 -11.10
C ALA A 145 17.59 14.63 -10.59
N LEU A 146 16.50 13.85 -10.59
CA LEU A 146 16.50 12.44 -10.19
C LEU A 146 17.30 11.56 -11.16
N LEU A 147 17.23 11.82 -12.48
CA LEU A 147 17.96 11.08 -13.50
C LEU A 147 19.45 11.01 -13.23
N LYS A 148 20.07 12.13 -12.81
CA LYS A 148 21.50 12.16 -12.50
C LYS A 148 21.88 11.17 -11.39
N THR A 149 21.03 11.02 -10.40
CA THR A 149 21.26 10.08 -9.29
C THR A 149 21.02 8.63 -9.72
N LEU A 150 20.07 8.39 -10.63
CA LEU A 150 19.79 7.06 -11.15
C LEU A 150 20.87 6.60 -12.17
N GLU A 151 21.57 7.51 -12.83
CA GLU A 151 22.68 7.21 -13.74
C GLU A 151 23.96 6.85 -12.98
N GLU A 152 24.23 7.58 -11.90
CA GLU A 152 25.41 7.40 -11.03
C GLU A 152 24.92 7.22 -9.58
N PRO A 153 24.32 6.06 -9.26
CA PRO A 153 23.75 5.84 -7.93
C PRO A 153 24.85 5.79 -6.88
N PRO A 154 24.70 6.50 -5.75
CA PRO A 154 25.60 6.37 -4.62
C PRO A 154 25.58 4.94 -4.06
N ALA A 155 26.70 4.52 -3.47
CA ALA A 155 26.76 3.22 -2.81
C ALA A 155 25.74 3.13 -1.66
N ASN A 156 25.12 1.97 -1.51
CA ASN A 156 24.13 1.67 -0.44
C ASN A 156 22.90 2.60 -0.45
N VAL A 157 22.48 3.06 -1.61
CA VAL A 157 21.24 3.83 -1.80
C VAL A 157 20.29 3.08 -2.72
N VAL A 158 19.03 2.99 -2.30
CA VAL A 158 17.96 2.33 -3.06
C VAL A 158 16.81 3.31 -3.25
N PHE A 159 16.39 3.52 -4.51
CA PHE A 159 15.20 4.29 -4.84
C PHE A 159 14.03 3.37 -5.16
N ILE A 160 12.87 3.62 -4.57
CA ILE A 160 11.62 2.92 -4.88
C ILE A 160 10.60 3.96 -5.31
N LEU A 161 10.34 3.99 -6.61
CA LEU A 161 9.40 4.92 -7.23
C LEU A 161 8.06 4.22 -7.38
N ALA A 162 6.98 4.78 -6.87
CA ALA A 162 5.64 4.24 -7.00
C ALA A 162 4.75 5.17 -7.83
N THR A 163 3.92 4.62 -8.71
CA THR A 163 3.02 5.40 -9.56
C THR A 163 1.74 4.64 -9.90
N THR A 164 0.64 5.38 -9.97
CA THR A 164 -0.63 4.90 -10.54
C THR A 164 -0.71 5.16 -12.05
N GLU A 165 0.15 6.05 -12.60
CA GLU A 165 0.12 6.48 -13.99
C GLU A 165 1.47 6.23 -14.70
N PRO A 166 1.79 4.98 -15.06
CA PRO A 166 3.09 4.64 -15.64
C PRO A 166 3.38 5.33 -16.98
N HIS A 167 2.33 5.71 -17.73
CA HIS A 167 2.45 6.40 -19.01
C HIS A 167 2.96 7.84 -18.88
N LYS A 168 2.88 8.44 -17.69
CA LYS A 168 3.44 9.78 -17.41
C LYS A 168 4.92 9.75 -17.01
N ILE A 169 5.49 8.55 -16.79
CA ILE A 169 6.90 8.42 -16.40
C ILE A 169 7.79 8.51 -17.64
N PRO A 170 8.83 9.37 -17.64
CA PRO A 170 9.76 9.45 -18.74
C PRO A 170 10.45 8.10 -19.02
N ALA A 171 10.61 7.76 -20.31
CA ALA A 171 11.27 6.52 -20.72
C ALA A 171 12.72 6.42 -20.20
N THR A 172 13.37 7.56 -19.98
CA THR A 172 14.71 7.66 -19.38
C THR A 172 14.76 7.18 -17.92
N ILE A 173 13.69 7.36 -17.14
CA ILE A 173 13.54 6.81 -15.77
C ILE A 173 13.26 5.31 -15.87
N ILE A 174 12.32 4.91 -16.72
CA ILE A 174 11.92 3.50 -16.87
C ILE A 174 13.13 2.62 -17.23
N SER A 175 14.00 3.09 -18.14
CA SER A 175 15.17 2.33 -18.58
C SER A 175 16.27 2.13 -17.51
N ARG A 176 16.19 2.87 -16.39
CA ARG A 176 17.16 2.83 -15.27
C ARG A 176 16.58 2.22 -14.00
N THR A 177 15.37 1.72 -14.09
CA THR A 177 14.64 1.14 -12.92
C THR A 177 14.21 -0.28 -13.23
N GLN A 178 14.22 -1.13 -12.22
CA GLN A 178 13.57 -2.44 -12.31
C GLN A 178 12.07 -2.28 -12.10
N ARG A 179 11.29 -2.52 -13.15
CA ARG A 179 9.84 -2.33 -13.13
C ARG A 179 9.11 -3.53 -12.57
N PHE A 180 8.12 -3.26 -11.71
CA PHE A 180 7.17 -4.21 -11.14
C PHE A 180 5.75 -3.72 -11.35
N ASP A 181 4.92 -4.54 -12.01
CA ASP A 181 3.53 -4.21 -12.32
C ASP A 181 2.59 -4.87 -11.29
N PHE A 182 2.02 -4.04 -10.42
CA PHE A 182 1.00 -4.44 -9.45
C PHE A 182 -0.35 -4.54 -10.17
N LYS A 183 -1.02 -5.66 -9.97
CA LYS A 183 -2.34 -5.91 -10.56
C LYS A 183 -3.45 -5.57 -9.58
N ARG A 184 -4.66 -5.41 -10.09
CA ARG A 184 -5.86 -5.43 -9.24
C ARG A 184 -5.89 -6.74 -8.48
N ILE A 185 -6.27 -6.68 -7.22
CA ILE A 185 -6.36 -7.85 -6.35
C ILE A 185 -7.65 -8.59 -6.70
N ASP A 186 -7.57 -9.91 -6.81
CA ASP A 186 -8.73 -10.73 -7.09
C ASP A 186 -9.75 -10.63 -5.95
N ASN A 187 -11.04 -10.68 -6.29
CA ASN A 187 -12.11 -10.56 -5.29
C ASN A 187 -11.99 -11.59 -4.17
N GLN A 188 -11.55 -12.82 -4.48
CA GLN A 188 -11.39 -13.84 -3.47
C GLN A 188 -10.30 -13.47 -2.45
N ASP A 189 -9.16 -12.93 -2.90
CA ASP A 189 -8.09 -12.47 -2.00
C ASP A 189 -8.57 -11.32 -1.10
N ILE A 190 -9.45 -10.44 -1.62
CA ILE A 190 -10.05 -9.37 -0.83
C ILE A 190 -11.01 -9.95 0.21
N ILE A 191 -11.90 -10.87 -0.21
CA ILE A 191 -12.86 -11.55 0.69
C ILE A 191 -12.11 -12.24 1.82
N ASP A 192 -11.10 -13.05 1.49
CA ASP A 192 -10.31 -13.79 2.48
C ASP A 192 -9.64 -12.84 3.49
N ARG A 193 -9.13 -11.70 3.01
CA ARG A 193 -8.54 -10.70 3.88
C ARG A 193 -9.56 -9.99 4.77
N LEU A 194 -10.72 -9.64 4.25
CA LEU A 194 -11.80 -9.04 5.05
C LEU A 194 -12.32 -10.01 6.11
N ILE A 195 -12.53 -11.28 5.76
CA ILE A 195 -12.94 -12.34 6.69
C ILE A 195 -11.90 -12.48 7.80
N TYR A 196 -10.62 -12.61 7.45
CA TYR A 196 -9.54 -12.71 8.42
C TYR A 196 -9.57 -11.57 9.45
N ILE A 197 -9.79 -10.33 9.01
CA ILE A 197 -9.86 -9.16 9.88
C ILE A 197 -11.09 -9.20 10.79
N LEU A 198 -12.25 -9.56 10.23
CA LEU A 198 -13.50 -9.67 10.99
C LEU A 198 -13.43 -10.76 12.06
N GLU A 199 -12.80 -11.89 11.77
CA GLU A 199 -12.58 -12.99 12.70
C GLU A 199 -11.61 -12.60 13.83
N GLU A 200 -10.48 -11.95 13.50
CA GLU A 200 -9.52 -11.46 14.50
C GLU A 200 -10.14 -10.41 15.43
N ASP A 201 -10.98 -9.53 14.90
CA ASP A 201 -11.68 -8.52 15.71
C ASP A 201 -12.99 -9.07 16.32
N GLN A 202 -13.32 -10.36 16.11
CA GLN A 202 -14.52 -11.05 16.62
C GLN A 202 -15.83 -10.33 16.27
N VAL A 203 -15.91 -9.81 15.05
CA VAL A 203 -17.08 -9.11 14.54
C VAL A 203 -17.99 -10.10 13.81
N PRO A 204 -19.29 -10.23 14.20
CA PRO A 204 -20.26 -11.02 13.46
C PRO A 204 -20.52 -10.41 12.08
N TYR A 205 -20.58 -11.26 11.04
CA TYR A 205 -20.78 -10.80 9.66
C TYR A 205 -21.58 -11.81 8.83
N SER A 206 -22.31 -11.31 7.82
CA SER A 206 -22.87 -12.13 6.76
C SER A 206 -21.89 -12.24 5.58
N LYS A 207 -21.88 -13.39 4.90
CA LYS A 207 -21.02 -13.60 3.71
C LYS A 207 -21.38 -12.65 2.59
N GLU A 208 -22.65 -12.34 2.45
CA GLU A 208 -23.20 -11.42 1.45
C GLU A 208 -22.66 -9.99 1.64
N ALA A 209 -22.54 -9.56 2.90
CA ALA A 209 -21.95 -8.25 3.22
C ALA A 209 -20.47 -8.16 2.76
N VAL A 210 -19.67 -9.17 3.08
CA VAL A 210 -18.26 -9.22 2.70
C VAL A 210 -18.12 -9.25 1.17
N LEU A 211 -18.94 -10.04 0.48
CA LEU A 211 -18.95 -10.12 -0.98
C LEU A 211 -19.30 -8.76 -1.60
N SER A 212 -20.28 -8.05 -1.07
CA SER A 212 -20.69 -6.73 -1.55
C SER A 212 -19.57 -5.70 -1.39
N LEU A 213 -18.89 -5.67 -0.24
CA LEU A 213 -17.74 -4.79 -0.01
C LEU A 213 -16.56 -5.12 -0.93
N ALA A 214 -16.25 -6.40 -1.13
CA ALA A 214 -15.16 -6.84 -2.00
C ALA A 214 -15.40 -6.46 -3.46
N ASN A 215 -16.63 -6.65 -3.96
CA ASN A 215 -17.01 -6.26 -5.32
C ASN A 215 -16.90 -4.74 -5.53
N ALA A 216 -17.35 -3.95 -4.55
CA ALA A 216 -17.30 -2.49 -4.63
C ALA A 216 -15.87 -1.93 -4.58
N ALA A 217 -14.92 -2.67 -4.01
CA ALA A 217 -13.51 -2.27 -3.92
C ALA A 217 -12.76 -2.32 -5.26
N GLU A 218 -13.33 -2.96 -6.28
CA GLU A 218 -12.76 -3.05 -7.63
C GLU A 218 -11.28 -3.44 -7.67
N GLY A 219 -10.85 -4.33 -6.78
CA GLY A 219 -9.48 -4.83 -6.70
C GLY A 219 -8.51 -3.94 -5.91
N GLY A 220 -9.01 -2.96 -5.14
CA GLY A 220 -8.23 -2.10 -4.25
C GLY A 220 -8.40 -2.48 -2.76
N MET A 221 -7.41 -3.10 -2.12
CA MET A 221 -7.48 -3.48 -0.71
C MET A 221 -7.70 -2.27 0.21
N ARG A 222 -7.09 -1.12 -0.11
CA ARG A 222 -7.26 0.10 0.70
C ARG A 222 -8.71 0.57 0.69
N ASP A 223 -9.38 0.49 -0.47
CA ASP A 223 -10.77 0.91 -0.62
C ASP A 223 -11.70 -0.09 0.07
N ALA A 224 -11.42 -1.41 -0.04
CA ALA A 224 -12.14 -2.46 0.70
C ALA A 224 -12.08 -2.23 2.21
N LEU A 225 -10.88 -1.98 2.77
CA LEU A 225 -10.71 -1.72 4.20
C LEU A 225 -11.34 -0.40 4.64
N SER A 226 -11.35 0.62 3.79
CA SER A 226 -12.01 1.89 4.10
C SER A 226 -13.54 1.73 4.14
N MET A 227 -14.11 0.97 3.21
CA MET A 227 -15.54 0.64 3.22
C MET A 227 -15.92 -0.25 4.41
N LEU A 228 -15.06 -1.23 4.76
CA LEU A 228 -15.26 -2.04 5.96
C LEU A 228 -15.27 -1.17 7.22
N ASP A 229 -14.32 -0.26 7.37
CA ASP A 229 -14.22 0.66 8.52
C ASP A 229 -15.49 1.51 8.65
N GLN A 230 -16.00 2.02 7.55
CA GLN A 230 -17.29 2.72 7.51
C GLN A 230 -18.45 1.81 7.92
N ALA A 231 -18.53 0.61 7.35
CA ALA A 231 -19.59 -0.35 7.64
C ALA A 231 -19.62 -0.75 9.13
N LEU A 232 -18.45 -0.98 9.73
CA LEU A 232 -18.33 -1.24 11.17
C LEU A 232 -18.77 -0.07 12.04
N SER A 233 -18.64 1.16 11.54
CA SER A 233 -19.12 2.35 12.25
C SER A 233 -20.64 2.50 12.20
N PHE A 234 -21.30 1.90 11.20
CA PHE A 234 -22.75 1.93 11.01
C PHE A 234 -23.51 0.74 11.60
N MET A 235 -22.82 -0.40 11.76
CA MET A 235 -23.45 -1.62 12.29
C MET A 235 -23.83 -1.47 13.77
N THR A 236 -24.88 -2.18 14.18
CA THR A 236 -25.27 -2.32 15.60
C THR A 236 -24.74 -3.60 16.21
N ASP A 237 -25.11 -4.74 15.68
CA ASP A 237 -24.77 -6.07 16.24
C ASP A 237 -23.98 -6.93 15.24
N GLU A 238 -24.37 -6.92 13.98
CA GLU A 238 -23.79 -7.75 12.90
C GLU A 238 -23.59 -6.93 11.63
N LEU A 239 -22.53 -7.22 10.88
CA LEU A 239 -22.29 -6.67 9.56
C LEU A 239 -23.21 -7.37 8.53
N THR A 240 -24.34 -6.76 8.24
CA THR A 240 -25.34 -7.29 7.30
C THR A 240 -25.10 -6.78 5.87
N GLU A 241 -25.68 -7.47 4.88
CA GLU A 241 -25.65 -7.03 3.49
C GLU A 241 -26.27 -5.63 3.31
N GLU A 242 -27.32 -5.31 4.03
CA GLU A 242 -27.98 -4.00 3.97
C GLU A 242 -27.02 -2.86 4.34
N VAL A 243 -26.23 -3.05 5.41
CA VAL A 243 -25.20 -2.09 5.83
C VAL A 243 -24.13 -1.95 4.73
N ALA A 244 -23.67 -3.06 4.17
CA ALA A 244 -22.66 -3.04 3.10
C ALA A 244 -23.18 -2.30 1.86
N LEU A 245 -24.41 -2.54 1.44
CA LEU A 245 -25.04 -1.89 0.30
C LEU A 245 -25.25 -0.37 0.51
N GLN A 246 -25.60 0.04 1.73
CA GLN A 246 -25.66 1.47 2.08
C GLN A 246 -24.31 2.18 1.92
N ILE A 247 -23.24 1.55 2.37
CA ILE A 247 -21.88 2.11 2.30
C ILE A 247 -21.36 2.15 0.85
N THR A 248 -21.62 1.11 0.07
CA THR A 248 -21.16 1.02 -1.33
C THR A 248 -22.00 1.87 -2.30
N GLY A 249 -23.12 2.44 -1.85
CA GLY A 249 -24.06 3.16 -2.70
C GLY A 249 -24.79 2.26 -3.70
N SER A 250 -24.73 0.95 -3.51
CA SER A 250 -25.40 -0.03 -4.37
C SER A 250 -26.88 -0.12 -3.99
N ILE A 251 -27.75 0.10 -4.98
CA ILE A 251 -29.20 0.03 -4.77
C ILE A 251 -29.61 -1.45 -4.81
N THR A 252 -30.27 -1.92 -3.76
CA THR A 252 -30.85 -3.27 -3.78
C THR A 252 -31.90 -3.40 -4.90
N PRO A 253 -31.99 -4.54 -5.59
CA PRO A 253 -33.04 -4.79 -6.61
C PRO A 253 -34.46 -4.55 -6.10
N VAL A 254 -34.69 -4.68 -4.81
CA VAL A 254 -35.99 -4.44 -4.14
C VAL A 254 -36.42 -2.97 -4.24
N SER A 255 -35.49 -2.02 -4.29
CA SER A 255 -35.81 -0.59 -4.42
C SER A 255 -36.47 -0.23 -5.75
N TYR A 256 -36.21 -1.00 -6.82
CA TYR A 256 -36.83 -0.78 -8.13
C TYR A 256 -38.28 -1.24 -8.17
N THR A 257 -38.65 -2.28 -7.45
CA THR A 257 -40.02 -2.79 -7.43
C THR A 257 -40.99 -1.85 -6.72
N HIS A 258 -40.54 -1.15 -5.66
CA HIS A 258 -41.39 -0.16 -4.99
C HIS A 258 -41.59 1.14 -5.77
N LEU A 259 -40.61 1.57 -6.57
CA LEU A 259 -40.77 2.73 -7.46
C LEU A 259 -41.70 2.44 -8.64
N TRP A 260 -41.73 1.18 -9.12
CA TRP A 260 -42.58 0.79 -10.26
C TRP A 260 -44.04 0.54 -9.85
N ALA A 261 -44.28 0.06 -8.64
CA ALA A 261 -45.63 -0.17 -8.11
C ALA A 261 -46.38 1.15 -7.80
N GLY A 262 -45.64 2.25 -7.56
CA GLY A 262 -46.25 3.58 -7.32
C GLY A 262 -46.75 4.32 -8.56
N TRP A 263 -46.45 3.83 -9.78
CA TRP A 263 -46.77 4.51 -11.02
C TRP A 263 -47.98 3.92 -11.76
N GLN A 264 -48.54 2.81 -11.30
CA GLN A 264 -49.75 2.19 -11.91
C GLN A 264 -51.07 2.57 -11.22
N GLY A 265 -51.04 3.54 -10.30
CA GLY A 265 -52.22 3.94 -9.53
C GLY A 265 -52.61 5.41 -9.64
N ARG A 266 -52.56 6.01 -10.86
CA ARG A 266 -53.26 7.27 -11.16
C ARG A 266 -53.65 7.35 -12.62
#